data_684368bb93f8846c41a2919814acfe72
#
_entry.id   684368bb93f8846c41a2919814acfe72
#
_cell.length_a   1.000
_cell.length_b   1.000
_cell.length_c   1.000
_cell.angle_alpha   90.00
_cell.angle_beta   90.00
_cell.angle_gamma   90.00
#
_symmetry.space_group_name_H-M   'P 1'
#
loop_
_entity.id
_entity.type
_entity.pdbx_description
1 polymer ?
#
loop_
_entity_poly.entity_id
_entity_poly.type
_entity_poly.pdbx_seq_one_letter_code
_entity_poly.pdbx_strand_id
1 'polypeptide(L)'
;MRILGIDPGLGITGYGLIEACGNNVKLIEAGIIRSNAKDKMEKRLADIYKKIISLIEDTMPEAVVLEEIYSHYKHPKTSILMAHGRGATCLAIEHSNVALVNYPTTRIKKAITGRGRASKEQVQRTVTSLLGLKNPPEPVDITDALALAITHANIWGHRNDLQNFG
;
A
#
# COMPACT_ATOMS: atom_id res chain seq x y z
N MET A 1 14.71 -0.20 7.49
CA MET A 1 14.09 -0.05 6.16
C MET A 1 12.75 0.64 6.28
N ARG A 2 12.57 1.77 5.56
CA ARG A 2 11.26 2.46 5.48
C ARG A 2 10.48 1.94 4.27
N ILE A 3 9.25 1.53 4.49
CA ILE A 3 8.39 0.93 3.47
C ILE A 3 7.08 1.68 3.43
N LEU A 4 6.71 2.19 2.25
CA LEU A 4 5.45 2.88 2.01
C LEU A 4 4.49 1.96 1.24
N GLY A 5 3.43 1.51 1.89
CA GLY A 5 2.31 0.85 1.21
C GLY A 5 1.34 1.89 0.68
N ILE A 6 0.83 1.69 -0.52
CA ILE A 6 -0.20 2.55 -1.12
C ILE A 6 -1.30 1.67 -1.69
N ASP A 7 -2.55 1.98 -1.33
CA ASP A 7 -3.76 1.42 -1.95
C ASP A 7 -4.37 2.47 -2.89
N PRO A 8 -4.07 2.41 -4.21
CA PRO A 8 -4.40 3.47 -5.14
C PRO A 8 -5.87 3.44 -5.54
N GLY A 9 -6.59 4.51 -5.22
CA GLY A 9 -7.95 4.77 -5.69
C GLY A 9 -8.09 6.14 -6.34
N LEU A 10 -9.04 6.28 -7.27
CA LEU A 10 -9.27 7.58 -7.92
C LEU A 10 -9.91 8.61 -6.99
N GLY A 11 -10.76 8.19 -6.05
CA GLY A 11 -11.41 9.09 -5.07
C GLY A 11 -10.60 9.23 -3.80
N ILE A 12 -10.21 8.09 -3.26
CA ILE A 12 -9.42 7.96 -2.04
C ILE A 12 -8.25 7.03 -2.38
N THR A 13 -7.05 7.44 -2.02
CA THR A 13 -5.85 6.59 -2.02
C THR A 13 -5.39 6.47 -0.58
N GLY A 14 -5.36 5.25 -0.04
CA GLY A 14 -4.79 4.97 1.27
C GLY A 14 -3.27 4.91 1.22
N TYR A 15 -2.58 5.34 2.28
CA TYR A 15 -1.15 5.11 2.44
C TYR A 15 -0.79 4.74 3.87
N GLY A 16 0.30 3.99 4.01
CA GLY A 16 0.86 3.64 5.30
C GLY A 16 2.37 3.45 5.22
N LEU A 17 3.10 4.23 6.01
CA LEU A 17 4.55 4.17 6.16
C LEU A 17 4.90 3.40 7.43
N ILE A 18 5.72 2.38 7.29
CA ILE A 18 6.29 1.64 8.40
C ILE A 18 7.83 1.69 8.37
N GLU A 19 8.42 1.52 9.52
CA GLU A 19 9.84 1.22 9.66
C GLU A 19 10.00 -0.25 10.10
N ALA A 20 10.75 -1.02 9.30
CA ALA A 20 11.05 -2.41 9.57
C ALA A 20 12.50 -2.58 10.04
N CYS A 21 12.69 -3.27 11.18
CA CYS A 21 13.99 -3.62 11.73
C CYS A 21 13.96 -5.09 12.19
N GLY A 22 14.61 -5.97 11.42
CA GLY A 22 14.44 -7.42 11.59
C GLY A 22 12.97 -7.80 11.49
N ASN A 23 12.47 -8.55 12.47
CA ASN A 23 11.08 -8.99 12.53
C ASN A 23 10.12 -7.96 13.16
N ASN A 24 10.62 -6.80 13.57
CA ASN A 24 9.81 -5.75 14.18
C ASN A 24 9.37 -4.72 13.13
N VAL A 25 8.10 -4.33 13.18
CA VAL A 25 7.52 -3.27 12.38
C VAL A 25 6.96 -2.18 13.28
N LYS A 26 7.26 -0.93 12.94
CA LYS A 26 6.75 0.24 13.64
C LYS A 26 5.98 1.13 12.66
N LEU A 27 4.77 1.50 13.02
CA LEU A 27 4.02 2.51 12.28
C LEU A 27 4.69 3.88 12.47
N ILE A 28 4.99 4.55 11.36
CA ILE A 28 5.52 5.91 11.34
C ILE A 28 4.39 6.89 11.03
N GLU A 29 3.69 6.67 9.93
CA GLU A 29 2.61 7.53 9.47
C GLU A 29 1.61 6.72 8.64
N ALA A 30 0.33 7.12 8.68
CA ALA A 30 -0.67 6.57 7.77
C ALA A 30 -1.78 7.60 7.54
N GLY A 31 -2.39 7.55 6.38
CA GLY A 31 -3.44 8.50 6.02
C GLY A 31 -4.05 8.24 4.65
N ILE A 32 -4.72 9.26 4.15
CA ILE A 32 -5.39 9.22 2.85
C ILE A 32 -5.07 10.44 2.01
N ILE A 33 -4.98 10.22 0.71
CA ILE A 33 -4.97 11.24 -0.32
C ILE A 33 -6.36 11.27 -0.96
N ARG A 34 -6.98 12.44 -1.02
CA ARG A 34 -8.29 12.62 -1.69
C ARG A 34 -8.14 13.42 -2.96
N SER A 35 -8.84 13.01 -4.03
CA SER A 35 -9.11 13.86 -5.19
C SER A 35 -10.53 14.39 -5.14
N ASN A 36 -10.77 15.57 -5.73
CA ASN A 36 -12.12 16.13 -5.78
C ASN A 36 -12.94 15.47 -6.90
N ALA A 37 -14.03 14.78 -6.54
CA ALA A 37 -14.89 14.09 -7.50
C ALA A 37 -15.58 15.02 -8.53
N LYS A 38 -15.66 16.33 -8.26
CA LYS A 38 -16.24 17.35 -9.16
C LYS A 38 -15.24 17.81 -10.22
N ASP A 39 -13.94 17.55 -10.03
CA ASP A 39 -12.91 17.93 -11.00
C ASP A 39 -12.90 16.96 -12.19
N LYS A 40 -12.43 17.46 -13.33
CA LYS A 40 -12.20 16.66 -14.53
C LYS A 40 -11.13 15.60 -14.26
N MET A 41 -11.18 14.51 -15.01
CA MET A 41 -10.30 13.34 -14.81
C MET A 41 -8.82 13.72 -14.82
N GLU A 42 -8.39 14.48 -15.82
CA GLU A 42 -6.99 14.91 -15.96
C GLU A 42 -6.49 15.72 -14.75
N LYS A 43 -7.35 16.55 -14.17
CA LYS A 43 -7.01 17.33 -12.97
C LYS A 43 -6.90 16.44 -11.74
N ARG A 44 -7.81 15.47 -11.60
CA ARG A 44 -7.78 14.49 -10.50
C ARG A 44 -6.50 13.64 -10.54
N LEU A 45 -6.11 13.18 -11.73
CA LEU A 45 -4.88 12.39 -11.91
C LEU A 45 -3.63 13.23 -11.61
N ALA A 46 -3.59 14.48 -12.08
CA ALA A 46 -2.49 15.39 -11.77
C ALA A 46 -2.38 15.69 -10.26
N ASP A 47 -3.50 15.80 -9.57
CA ASP A 47 -3.56 15.98 -8.11
C ASP A 47 -3.01 14.78 -7.36
N ILE A 48 -3.44 13.57 -7.73
CA ILE A 48 -2.95 12.31 -7.15
C ILE A 48 -1.44 12.21 -7.37
N TYR A 49 -0.98 12.39 -8.60
CA TYR A 49 0.42 12.35 -8.97
C TYR A 49 1.29 13.29 -8.10
N LYS A 50 0.90 14.57 -7.99
CA LYS A 50 1.65 15.56 -7.19
C LYS A 50 1.69 15.19 -5.71
N LYS A 51 0.58 14.75 -5.14
CA LYS A 51 0.49 14.37 -3.73
C LYS A 51 1.30 13.12 -3.41
N ILE A 52 1.37 12.15 -4.34
CA ILE A 52 2.23 10.97 -4.19
C ILE A 52 3.71 11.35 -4.24
N ILE A 53 4.11 12.24 -5.14
CA ILE A 53 5.49 12.75 -5.16
C ILE A 53 5.84 13.41 -3.83
N SER A 54 5.01 14.37 -3.38
CA SER A 54 5.23 15.05 -2.09
C SER A 54 5.32 14.04 -0.93
N LEU A 55 4.42 13.06 -0.89
CA LEU A 55 4.45 12.01 0.14
C LEU A 55 5.77 11.23 0.12
N ILE A 56 6.28 10.86 -1.06
CA ILE A 56 7.55 10.13 -1.20
C ILE A 56 8.72 11.02 -0.77
N GLU A 57 8.74 12.28 -1.17
CA GLU A 57 9.77 13.25 -0.78
C GLU A 57 9.81 13.48 0.74
N ASP A 58 8.65 13.63 1.37
CA ASP A 58 8.51 13.85 2.81
C ASP A 58 8.89 12.61 3.63
N THR A 59 8.53 11.42 3.15
CA THR A 59 8.69 10.16 3.91
C THR A 59 9.97 9.42 3.59
N MET A 60 10.59 9.69 2.45
CA MET A 60 11.84 9.04 1.96
C MET A 60 11.83 7.51 2.13
N PRO A 61 10.88 6.79 1.53
CA PRO A 61 10.82 5.33 1.65
C PRO A 61 11.90 4.68 0.78
N GLU A 62 12.41 3.53 1.21
CA GLU A 62 13.33 2.71 0.42
C GLU A 62 12.58 1.85 -0.61
N ALA A 63 11.31 1.58 -0.36
CA ALA A 63 10.42 0.88 -1.29
C ALA A 63 8.97 1.37 -1.16
N VAL A 64 8.28 1.43 -2.29
CA VAL A 64 6.83 1.62 -2.36
C VAL A 64 6.18 0.30 -2.79
N VAL A 65 5.09 -0.07 -2.11
CA VAL A 65 4.41 -1.35 -2.31
C VAL A 65 2.98 -1.13 -2.74
N LEU A 66 2.59 -1.76 -3.85
CA LEU A 66 1.22 -1.75 -4.38
C LEU A 66 0.67 -3.18 -4.47
N GLU A 67 -0.66 -3.30 -4.47
CA GLU A 67 -1.33 -4.53 -4.84
C GLU A 67 -1.31 -4.71 -6.36
N GLU A 68 -1.15 -5.94 -6.86
CA GLU A 68 -1.32 -6.24 -8.28
C GLU A 68 -2.77 -6.04 -8.72
N ILE A 69 -2.96 -5.49 -9.93
CA ILE A 69 -4.31 -5.33 -10.48
C ILE A 69 -4.88 -6.70 -10.86
N TYR A 70 -6.04 -7.01 -10.30
CA TYR A 70 -6.88 -8.10 -10.78
C TYR A 70 -8.11 -7.51 -11.47
N SER A 71 -8.28 -7.77 -12.75
CA SER A 71 -9.48 -7.32 -13.47
C SER A 71 -10.66 -8.22 -13.13
N HIS A 72 -11.64 -7.69 -12.40
CA HIS A 72 -12.93 -8.33 -12.28
C HIS A 72 -13.85 -7.86 -13.40
N TYR A 73 -14.18 -8.76 -14.33
CA TYR A 73 -15.10 -8.50 -15.45
C TYR A 73 -16.50 -7.99 -15.03
N LYS A 74 -16.86 -8.12 -13.75
CA LYS A 74 -18.18 -7.73 -13.24
C LYS A 74 -18.43 -6.22 -13.18
N HIS A 75 -17.38 -5.38 -13.08
CA HIS A 75 -17.49 -3.94 -12.93
C HIS A 75 -16.45 -3.19 -13.78
N PRO A 76 -16.55 -3.23 -15.13
CA PRO A 76 -15.52 -2.70 -16.02
C PRO A 76 -15.25 -1.20 -15.83
N LYS A 77 -16.29 -0.40 -15.59
CA LYS A 77 -16.13 1.06 -15.34
C LYS A 77 -15.30 1.33 -14.09
N THR A 78 -15.56 0.63 -13.01
CA THR A 78 -14.78 0.77 -11.76
C THR A 78 -13.34 0.36 -11.97
N SER A 79 -13.09 -0.74 -12.66
CA SER A 79 -11.74 -1.22 -12.96
C SER A 79 -10.94 -0.21 -13.80
N ILE A 80 -11.58 0.42 -14.79
CA ILE A 80 -10.96 1.47 -15.61
C ILE A 80 -10.59 2.68 -14.73
N LEU A 81 -11.50 3.14 -13.87
CA LEU A 81 -11.25 4.27 -12.98
C LEU A 81 -10.11 3.98 -11.99
N MET A 82 -10.07 2.78 -11.43
CA MET A 82 -8.97 2.33 -10.56
C MET A 82 -7.64 2.28 -11.32
N ALA A 83 -7.66 1.79 -12.57
CA ALA A 83 -6.46 1.73 -13.42
C ALA A 83 -5.88 3.12 -13.70
N HIS A 84 -6.72 4.15 -13.91
CA HIS A 84 -6.26 5.52 -14.07
C HIS A 84 -5.52 6.04 -12.82
N GLY A 85 -6.11 5.90 -11.64
CA GLY A 85 -5.49 6.31 -10.37
C GLY A 85 -4.18 5.58 -10.10
N ARG A 86 -4.17 4.26 -10.34
CA ARG A 86 -2.95 3.45 -10.22
C ARG A 86 -1.86 3.88 -11.23
N GLY A 87 -2.22 4.17 -12.48
CA GLY A 87 -1.27 4.65 -13.49
C GLY A 87 -0.58 5.94 -13.05
N ALA A 88 -1.34 6.92 -12.52
CA ALA A 88 -0.79 8.15 -11.97
C ALA A 88 0.14 7.88 -10.77
N THR A 89 -0.24 6.94 -9.89
CA THR A 89 0.60 6.51 -8.75
C THR A 89 1.90 5.87 -9.21
N CYS A 90 1.85 4.93 -10.16
CA CYS A 90 3.05 4.28 -10.70
C CYS A 90 4.00 5.30 -11.36
N LEU A 91 3.45 6.26 -12.11
CA LEU A 91 4.25 7.31 -12.74
C LEU A 91 4.93 8.21 -11.69
N ALA A 92 4.24 8.55 -10.61
CA ALA A 92 4.80 9.33 -9.51
C ALA A 92 5.95 8.59 -8.82
N ILE A 93 5.78 7.29 -8.56
CA ILE A 93 6.82 6.44 -7.94
C ILE A 93 8.07 6.37 -8.84
N GLU A 94 7.88 6.13 -10.14
CA GLU A 94 9.00 6.07 -11.11
C GLU A 94 9.75 7.41 -11.16
N HIS A 95 9.03 8.54 -11.22
CA HIS A 95 9.65 9.87 -11.19
C HIS A 95 10.43 10.17 -9.91
N SER A 96 10.04 9.57 -8.80
CA SER A 96 10.73 9.71 -7.51
C SER A 96 11.95 8.79 -7.38
N ASN A 97 12.25 7.95 -8.40
CA ASN A 97 13.35 6.98 -8.40
C ASN A 97 13.35 6.05 -7.18
N VAL A 98 12.17 5.65 -6.68
CA VAL A 98 12.00 4.72 -5.57
C VAL A 98 11.59 3.35 -6.10
N ALA A 99 12.09 2.28 -5.49
CA ALA A 99 11.77 0.92 -5.89
C ALA A 99 10.26 0.64 -5.73
N LEU A 100 9.61 0.20 -6.82
CA LEU A 100 8.22 -0.25 -6.82
C LEU A 100 8.14 -1.77 -6.74
N VAL A 101 7.40 -2.28 -5.75
CA VAL A 101 7.16 -3.70 -5.55
C VAL A 101 5.65 -3.97 -5.60
N ASN A 102 5.27 -5.04 -6.30
CA ASN A 102 3.87 -5.45 -6.43
C ASN A 102 3.64 -6.84 -5.82
N TYR A 103 2.51 -7.02 -5.14
CA TYR A 103 2.10 -8.31 -4.59
C TYR A 103 0.65 -8.66 -4.96
N PRO A 104 0.37 -9.91 -5.33
CA PRO A 104 -1.00 -10.37 -5.52
C PRO A 104 -1.75 -10.44 -4.17
N THR A 105 -3.06 -10.19 -4.18
CA THR A 105 -3.96 -10.22 -3.00
C THR A 105 -3.77 -11.45 -2.13
N THR A 106 -3.65 -12.63 -2.76
CA THR A 106 -3.47 -13.91 -2.03
C THR A 106 -2.16 -13.96 -1.24
N ARG A 107 -1.10 -13.35 -1.77
CA ARG A 107 0.20 -13.27 -1.10
C ARG A 107 0.17 -12.31 0.08
N ILE A 108 -0.50 -11.16 -0.08
CA ILE A 108 -0.72 -10.19 0.99
C ILE A 108 -1.47 -10.85 2.15
N LYS A 109 -2.63 -11.48 1.85
CA LYS A 109 -3.43 -12.19 2.86
C LYS A 109 -2.63 -13.27 3.58
N LYS A 110 -1.85 -14.07 2.85
CA LYS A 110 -1.02 -15.13 3.42
C LYS A 110 0.09 -14.57 4.30
N ALA A 111 0.76 -13.49 3.89
CA ALA A 111 1.84 -12.86 4.66
C ALA A 111 1.33 -12.24 5.97
N ILE A 112 0.12 -11.66 5.97
CA ILE A 112 -0.47 -11.02 7.14
C ILE A 112 -1.10 -12.04 8.10
N THR A 113 -1.89 -12.99 7.59
CA THR A 113 -2.76 -13.85 8.41
C THR A 113 -2.35 -15.33 8.44
N GLY A 114 -1.33 -15.70 7.67
CA GLY A 114 -0.96 -17.10 7.42
C GLY A 114 -1.88 -17.81 6.41
N ARG A 115 -2.99 -17.17 5.97
CA ARG A 115 -4.01 -17.81 5.11
C ARG A 115 -4.33 -16.93 3.89
N GLY A 116 -4.07 -17.42 2.68
CA GLY A 116 -4.32 -16.69 1.42
C GLY A 116 -5.80 -16.40 1.11
N ARG A 117 -6.73 -17.06 1.81
CA ARG A 117 -8.19 -16.86 1.68
C ARG A 117 -8.80 -16.11 2.87
N ALA A 118 -8.00 -15.42 3.67
CA ALA A 118 -8.50 -14.61 4.78
C ALA A 118 -9.52 -13.55 4.33
N SER A 119 -10.50 -13.25 5.17
CA SER A 119 -11.44 -12.16 4.92
C SER A 119 -10.77 -10.79 5.13
N LYS A 120 -11.41 -9.71 4.64
CA LYS A 120 -10.90 -8.34 4.87
C LYS A 120 -10.83 -8.01 6.36
N GLU A 121 -11.83 -8.42 7.12
CA GLU A 121 -11.91 -8.19 8.57
C GLU A 121 -10.79 -8.94 9.33
N GLN A 122 -10.41 -10.12 8.84
CA GLN A 122 -9.27 -10.85 9.41
C GLN A 122 -7.96 -10.13 9.16
N VAL A 123 -7.75 -9.64 7.93
CA VAL A 123 -6.55 -8.84 7.60
C VAL A 123 -6.51 -7.57 8.46
N GLN A 124 -7.61 -6.83 8.55
CA GLN A 124 -7.73 -5.61 9.33
C GLN A 124 -7.38 -5.84 10.82
N ARG A 125 -7.96 -6.85 11.44
CA ARG A 125 -7.68 -7.22 12.84
C ARG A 125 -6.21 -7.58 13.05
N THR A 126 -5.63 -8.34 12.12
CA THR A 126 -4.23 -8.75 12.23
C THR A 126 -3.28 -7.55 12.07
N VAL A 127 -3.51 -6.67 11.10
CA VAL A 127 -2.73 -5.42 10.93
C VAL A 127 -2.81 -4.55 12.19
N THR A 128 -4.02 -4.36 12.72
CA THR A 128 -4.26 -3.60 13.97
C THR A 128 -3.45 -4.16 15.13
N SER A 129 -3.46 -5.49 15.29
CA SER A 129 -2.71 -6.19 16.34
C SER A 129 -1.20 -6.10 16.15
N LEU A 130 -0.70 -6.33 14.92
CA LEU A 130 0.74 -6.29 14.60
C LEU A 130 1.35 -4.91 14.88
N LEU A 131 0.58 -3.84 14.67
CA LEU A 131 1.01 -2.47 14.91
C LEU A 131 0.69 -1.96 16.33
N GLY A 132 0.10 -2.81 17.20
CA GLY A 132 -0.26 -2.44 18.58
C GLY A 132 -1.32 -1.33 18.67
N LEU A 133 -2.18 -1.19 17.66
CA LEU A 133 -3.19 -0.15 17.62
C LEU A 133 -4.42 -0.55 18.44
N LYS A 134 -5.07 0.43 19.10
CA LYS A 134 -6.29 0.19 19.88
C LYS A 134 -7.50 -0.11 18.99
N ASN A 135 -7.60 0.58 17.86
CA ASN A 135 -8.69 0.44 16.88
C ASN A 135 -8.10 0.32 15.48
N PRO A 136 -8.82 -0.36 14.57
CA PRO A 136 -8.40 -0.39 13.17
C PRO A 136 -8.42 1.03 12.58
N PRO A 137 -7.38 1.38 11.76
CA PRO A 137 -7.36 2.64 11.05
C PRO A 137 -8.56 2.81 10.12
N GLU A 138 -9.10 4.01 10.05
CA GLU A 138 -10.19 4.37 9.14
C GLU A 138 -9.80 5.54 8.24
N PRO A 139 -10.23 5.55 6.97
CA PRO A 139 -10.99 4.49 6.28
C PRO A 139 -10.16 3.22 6.02
N VAL A 140 -10.83 2.15 5.57
CA VAL A 140 -10.23 0.82 5.36
C VAL A 140 -9.02 0.84 4.41
N ASP A 141 -8.99 1.78 3.46
CA ASP A 141 -7.89 1.99 2.52
C ASP A 141 -6.53 2.16 3.23
N ILE A 142 -6.53 2.73 4.44
CA ILE A 142 -5.33 2.85 5.28
C ILE A 142 -4.85 1.47 5.73
N THR A 143 -5.77 0.62 6.17
CA THR A 143 -5.43 -0.74 6.60
C THR A 143 -4.91 -1.57 5.42
N ASP A 144 -5.53 -1.45 4.23
CA ASP A 144 -5.10 -2.14 3.02
C ASP A 144 -3.67 -1.68 2.63
N ALA A 145 -3.38 -0.40 2.70
CA ALA A 145 -2.04 0.15 2.48
C ALA A 145 -1.00 -0.34 3.51
N LEU A 146 -1.35 -0.38 4.80
CA LEU A 146 -0.48 -0.90 5.85
C LEU A 146 -0.20 -2.41 5.67
N ALA A 147 -1.20 -3.18 5.25
CA ALA A 147 -1.02 -4.60 4.93
C ALA A 147 0.01 -4.82 3.82
N LEU A 148 0.04 -3.94 2.80
CA LEU A 148 1.06 -3.97 1.74
C LEU A 148 2.46 -3.75 2.30
N ALA A 149 2.65 -2.71 3.10
CA ALA A 149 3.95 -2.39 3.69
C ALA A 149 4.46 -3.52 4.62
N ILE A 150 3.60 -4.04 5.50
CA ILE A 150 3.94 -5.16 6.41
C ILE A 150 4.25 -6.44 5.62
N THR A 151 3.52 -6.71 4.53
CA THR A 151 3.81 -7.85 3.65
C THR A 151 5.23 -7.79 3.12
N HIS A 152 5.66 -6.61 2.65
CA HIS A 152 7.02 -6.44 2.15
C HIS A 152 8.06 -6.61 3.26
N ALA A 153 7.83 -6.04 4.44
CA ALA A 153 8.70 -6.20 5.60
C ALA A 153 8.90 -7.68 5.97
N ASN A 154 7.82 -8.46 6.04
CA ASN A 154 7.88 -9.88 6.36
C ASN A 154 8.67 -10.69 5.31
N ILE A 155 8.45 -10.40 4.02
CA ILE A 155 9.15 -11.11 2.93
C ILE A 155 10.63 -10.74 2.89
N TRP A 156 10.95 -9.47 3.11
CA TRP A 156 12.32 -8.96 3.12
C TRP A 156 13.10 -9.47 4.34
N GLY A 157 12.49 -9.48 5.53
CA GLY A 157 13.08 -10.01 6.77
C GLY A 157 13.46 -11.49 6.62
N HIS A 158 12.55 -12.32 6.13
CA HIS A 158 12.83 -13.74 5.89
C HIS A 158 13.97 -14.01 4.88
N ARG A 159 14.14 -13.15 3.87
CA ARG A 159 15.25 -13.29 2.92
C ARG A 159 16.60 -13.00 3.55
N ASN A 160 16.67 -11.98 4.39
CA ASN A 160 17.91 -11.60 5.07
C ASN A 160 18.33 -12.64 6.14
N ASP A 161 17.35 -13.23 6.83
CA ASP A 161 17.63 -14.31 7.79
C ASP A 161 18.27 -15.52 7.09
N LEU A 162 17.78 -15.90 5.90
CA LEU A 162 18.32 -17.01 5.11
C LEU A 162 19.74 -16.74 4.56
N GLN A 163 20.09 -15.47 4.29
CA GLN A 163 21.42 -15.10 3.80
C GLN A 163 22.46 -15.02 4.93
N ASN A 164 22.05 -14.83 6.16
CA ASN A 164 22.95 -14.74 7.32
C ASN A 164 23.30 -16.12 7.92
N PHE A 165 22.65 -17.20 7.49
CA PHE A 165 22.89 -18.58 7.95
C PHE A 165 23.52 -19.49 6.87
N GLY A 166 23.93 -18.96 5.74
CA GLY A 166 24.67 -19.66 4.67
C GLY A 166 26.10 -19.15 4.54
#